data_d4c6fd796a7c820b9cd900aedb98852d
#
_entry.id   d4c6fd796a7c820b9cd900aedb98852d
#
_cell.length_a   1.000
_cell.length_b   1.000
_cell.length_c   1.000
_cell.angle_alpha   90.00
_cell.angle_beta   90.00
_cell.angle_gamma   90.00
#
_symmetry.space_group_name_H-M   'P 1'
#
loop_
_entity.id
_entity.type
_entity.pdbx_description
1 polymer ?
#
loop_
_entity_poly.entity_id
_entity_poly.type
_entity_poly.pdbx_seq_one_letter_code
_entity_poly.pdbx_strand_id
1 'polypeptide(L)'
;MVSHRRVADEGPSAFYTGEVAEAICEVSWLEEDDLAGFEPRWVEPLRLTYKGTEVCELPPPTQGVCALEGLGLLERSSPSLASQIRCVQLALEDALARVRDGADVGELITREYLDARRGRAAVTEPPGGTVYLCAVDGERMAVSFIQSLFGGFGSRLVAPGTGVVLQNRGACFAIGGAVEPGRRPYHTIIPGMLLRDGELLGPFGVMGGFIQAQAHVQLVSAMVDDGLDPQAALDRPRFQVDGDAVRLEEGLWDREPDLQRLGYRTVRDTDTYAFGGGQAIVVSGEALIGGSDPRKDGYAAGL
;
A
#
# COMPACT_ATOMS: atom_id res chain seq x y z
N MET A 1 28.26 8.26 -1.63
CA MET A 1 27.05 8.99 -1.22
C MET A 1 27.19 10.48 -1.48
N VAL A 2 27.49 10.79 -2.72
CA VAL A 2 27.67 12.16 -3.20
C VAL A 2 26.30 12.87 -3.27
N SER A 3 25.26 12.17 -3.73
CA SER A 3 23.89 12.72 -3.91
C SER A 3 23.27 13.26 -2.61
N HIS A 4 23.33 12.50 -1.49
CA HIS A 4 22.75 12.95 -0.21
C HIS A 4 23.43 14.20 0.34
N ARG A 5 24.77 14.29 0.19
CA ARG A 5 25.51 15.47 0.64
C ARG A 5 25.16 16.69 -0.21
N ARG A 6 25.07 16.54 -1.52
CA ARG A 6 24.65 17.62 -2.42
C ARG A 6 23.24 18.10 -2.12
N VAL A 7 22.27 17.17 -1.96
CA VAL A 7 20.91 17.54 -1.60
C VAL A 7 20.86 18.28 -0.25
N ALA A 8 21.69 17.88 0.72
CA ALA A 8 21.78 18.57 2.01
C ALA A 8 22.37 19.98 1.89
N ASP A 9 23.36 20.17 1.05
CA ASP A 9 24.11 21.43 0.91
C ASP A 9 23.41 22.40 -0.08
N GLU A 10 22.83 21.89 -1.16
CA GLU A 10 22.31 22.66 -2.31
C GLU A 10 20.78 22.61 -2.45
N GLY A 11 20.12 21.78 -1.64
CA GLY A 11 18.67 21.57 -1.69
C GLY A 11 18.21 20.51 -2.70
N PRO A 12 16.88 20.25 -2.80
CA PRO A 12 16.32 19.18 -3.63
C PRO A 12 16.64 19.27 -5.12
N SER A 13 16.83 20.49 -5.65
CA SER A 13 17.15 20.71 -7.07
C SER A 13 18.44 20.00 -7.50
N ALA A 14 19.40 19.84 -6.59
CA ALA A 14 20.66 19.15 -6.87
C ALA A 14 20.49 17.64 -7.21
N PHE A 15 19.31 17.07 -6.96
CA PHE A 15 19.00 15.72 -7.39
C PHE A 15 18.47 15.69 -8.83
N TYR A 16 17.71 16.72 -9.21
CA TYR A 16 16.96 16.74 -10.47
C TYR A 16 17.71 17.48 -11.60
N THR A 17 18.84 18.11 -11.28
CA THR A 17 19.67 18.84 -12.26
C THR A 17 21.16 18.59 -12.02
N GLY A 18 21.99 18.83 -13.04
CA GLY A 18 23.47 18.68 -12.97
C GLY A 18 23.94 17.24 -12.82
N GLU A 19 25.09 17.04 -12.20
CA GLU A 19 25.83 15.75 -12.19
C GLU A 19 25.02 14.54 -11.72
N VAL A 20 24.06 14.71 -10.79
CA VAL A 20 23.22 13.58 -10.33
C VAL A 20 22.21 13.21 -11.41
N ALA A 21 21.57 14.19 -12.03
CA ALA A 21 20.62 13.99 -13.12
C ALA A 21 21.34 13.39 -14.36
N GLU A 22 22.47 13.95 -14.76
CA GLU A 22 23.30 13.42 -15.85
C GLU A 22 23.66 11.93 -15.64
N ALA A 23 24.12 11.57 -14.42
CA ALA A 23 24.46 10.19 -14.09
C ALA A 23 23.23 9.24 -14.09
N ILE A 24 22.03 9.75 -13.75
CA ILE A 24 20.78 8.97 -13.87
C ILE A 24 20.43 8.75 -15.35
N CYS A 25 20.54 9.79 -16.17
CA CYS A 25 20.26 9.72 -17.61
C CYS A 25 21.22 8.78 -18.36
N GLU A 26 22.49 8.72 -17.94
CA GLU A 26 23.49 7.81 -18.53
C GLU A 26 23.07 6.33 -18.47
N VAL A 27 22.34 5.91 -17.44
CA VAL A 27 21.95 4.50 -17.22
C VAL A 27 20.46 4.25 -17.31
N SER A 28 19.67 5.21 -17.81
CA SER A 28 18.23 5.10 -17.96
C SER A 28 17.78 5.60 -19.34
N TRP A 29 16.49 5.56 -19.58
CA TRP A 29 15.85 6.17 -20.75
C TRP A 29 15.35 7.60 -20.51
N LEU A 30 15.60 8.13 -19.30
CA LEU A 30 15.19 9.50 -18.95
C LEU A 30 16.16 10.49 -19.61
N GLU A 31 15.62 11.64 -19.97
CA GLU A 31 16.37 12.81 -20.40
C GLU A 31 16.47 13.82 -19.24
N GLU A 32 17.44 14.72 -19.28
CA GLU A 32 17.60 15.73 -18.21
C GLU A 32 16.35 16.60 -18.02
N ASP A 33 15.64 16.90 -19.09
CA ASP A 33 14.38 17.68 -19.05
C ASP A 33 13.27 16.91 -18.30
N ASP A 34 13.25 15.57 -18.35
CA ASP A 34 12.28 14.75 -17.58
C ASP A 34 12.52 14.92 -16.08
N LEU A 35 13.78 14.97 -15.67
CA LEU A 35 14.13 15.14 -14.26
C LEU A 35 13.94 16.59 -13.82
N ALA A 36 14.44 17.56 -14.60
CA ALA A 36 14.30 18.99 -14.29
C ALA A 36 12.84 19.45 -14.24
N GLY A 37 11.97 18.84 -15.05
CA GLY A 37 10.54 19.12 -15.10
C GLY A 37 9.72 18.41 -14.04
N PHE A 38 10.33 17.58 -13.17
CA PHE A 38 9.60 16.87 -12.13
C PHE A 38 9.15 17.81 -11.02
N GLU A 39 7.84 17.78 -10.73
CA GLU A 39 7.25 18.51 -9.61
C GLU A 39 6.42 17.56 -8.71
N PRO A 40 6.55 17.65 -7.39
CA PRO A 40 5.68 16.94 -6.46
C PRO A 40 4.26 17.53 -6.55
N ARG A 41 3.25 16.67 -6.37
CA ARG A 41 1.84 17.09 -6.47
C ARG A 41 1.12 16.86 -5.15
N TRP A 42 0.40 17.87 -4.71
CA TRP A 42 -0.62 17.74 -3.68
C TRP A 42 -1.88 17.15 -4.31
N VAL A 43 -2.47 16.18 -3.65
CA VAL A 43 -3.70 15.52 -4.11
C VAL A 43 -4.68 15.37 -2.96
N GLU A 44 -5.98 15.42 -3.27
CA GLU A 44 -7.01 15.09 -2.29
C GLU A 44 -7.07 13.57 -2.12
N PRO A 45 -7.06 13.06 -0.87
CA PRO A 45 -7.20 11.63 -0.62
C PRO A 45 -8.61 11.13 -0.96
N LEU A 46 -8.68 9.87 -1.41
CA LEU A 46 -9.95 9.13 -1.42
C LEU A 46 -10.35 8.81 0.01
N ARG A 47 -11.65 8.81 0.29
CA ARG A 47 -12.21 8.60 1.63
C ARG A 47 -13.36 7.62 1.60
N LEU A 48 -13.39 6.72 2.58
CA LEU A 48 -14.52 5.83 2.82
C LEU A 48 -14.77 5.77 4.33
N THR A 49 -16.03 5.87 4.73
CA THR A 49 -16.40 5.58 6.12
C THR A 49 -16.64 4.09 6.28
N TYR A 50 -15.86 3.44 7.13
CA TYR A 50 -16.00 2.05 7.53
C TYR A 50 -16.37 1.97 9.00
N LYS A 51 -17.63 1.60 9.29
CA LYS A 51 -18.19 1.47 10.66
C LYS A 51 -17.86 2.68 11.56
N GLY A 52 -18.06 3.88 11.03
CA GLY A 52 -17.83 5.13 11.77
C GLY A 52 -16.37 5.61 11.82
N THR A 53 -15.45 4.90 11.22
CA THR A 53 -14.07 5.34 11.03
C THR A 53 -13.86 5.75 9.58
N GLU A 54 -13.40 6.96 9.32
CA GLU A 54 -13.03 7.41 7.99
C GLU A 54 -11.63 6.90 7.66
N VAL A 55 -11.51 6.19 6.56
CA VAL A 55 -10.26 5.65 6.02
C VAL A 55 -9.87 6.47 4.80
N CYS A 56 -8.67 7.03 4.83
CA CYS A 56 -8.12 7.86 3.77
C CYS A 56 -6.98 7.13 3.08
N GLU A 57 -7.01 7.13 1.73
CA GLU A 57 -5.99 6.54 0.87
C GLU A 57 -5.65 7.47 -0.30
N LEU A 58 -4.47 7.33 -0.89
CA LEU A 58 -4.10 8.13 -2.06
C LEU A 58 -4.87 7.71 -3.32
N PRO A 59 -5.23 8.69 -4.19
CA PRO A 59 -5.89 8.43 -5.46
C PRO A 59 -4.96 7.81 -6.50
N PRO A 60 -5.47 7.39 -7.67
CA PRO A 60 -4.65 6.91 -8.79
C PRO A 60 -3.46 7.84 -9.15
N PRO A 61 -2.33 7.27 -9.57
CA PRO A 61 -2.16 5.88 -10.01
C PRO A 61 -1.92 4.87 -8.89
N THR A 62 -2.12 5.25 -7.60
CA THR A 62 -1.97 4.32 -6.49
C THR A 62 -3.16 3.39 -6.36
N GLN A 63 -2.95 2.24 -5.72
CA GLN A 63 -4.00 1.24 -5.50
C GLN A 63 -4.87 1.50 -4.25
N GLY A 64 -4.86 2.73 -3.69
CA GLY A 64 -5.59 3.05 -2.46
C GLY A 64 -7.07 2.70 -2.50
N VAL A 65 -7.72 2.91 -3.66
CA VAL A 65 -9.13 2.56 -3.87
C VAL A 65 -9.41 1.07 -3.61
N CYS A 66 -8.46 0.18 -3.86
CA CYS A 66 -8.62 -1.26 -3.58
C CYS A 66 -8.85 -1.54 -2.09
N ALA A 67 -8.11 -0.87 -1.20
CA ALA A 67 -8.31 -1.01 0.24
C ALA A 67 -9.68 -0.46 0.66
N LEU A 68 -10.06 0.71 0.15
CA LEU A 68 -11.34 1.34 0.46
C LEU A 68 -12.52 0.51 -0.05
N GLU A 69 -12.48 0.05 -1.30
CA GLU A 69 -13.52 -0.84 -1.86
C GLU A 69 -13.61 -2.14 -1.07
N GLY A 70 -12.47 -2.77 -0.76
CA GLY A 70 -12.42 -3.99 0.05
C GLY A 70 -13.11 -3.82 1.41
N LEU A 71 -12.86 -2.72 2.10
CA LEU A 71 -13.53 -2.37 3.36
C LEU A 71 -15.03 -2.10 3.15
N GLY A 72 -15.38 -1.34 2.13
CA GLY A 72 -16.79 -1.04 1.81
C GLY A 72 -17.61 -2.30 1.50
N LEU A 73 -17.04 -3.27 0.78
CA LEU A 73 -17.64 -4.57 0.52
C LEU A 73 -17.73 -5.42 1.80
N LEU A 74 -16.70 -5.35 2.65
CA LEU A 74 -16.65 -6.10 3.92
C LEU A 74 -17.73 -5.63 4.89
N GLU A 75 -18.00 -4.33 4.98
CA GLU A 75 -19.07 -3.76 5.80
C GLU A 75 -20.45 -4.33 5.43
N ARG A 76 -20.63 -4.72 4.17
CA ARG A 76 -21.87 -5.29 3.60
C ARG A 76 -21.90 -6.81 3.64
N SER A 77 -20.90 -7.43 4.23
CA SER A 77 -20.72 -8.88 4.26
C SER A 77 -20.87 -9.43 5.67
N SER A 78 -21.18 -10.72 5.79
CA SER A 78 -21.10 -11.39 7.09
C SER A 78 -19.66 -11.49 7.53
N PRO A 79 -19.32 -11.22 8.80
CA PRO A 79 -17.94 -11.24 9.28
C PRO A 79 -17.39 -12.68 9.23
N SER A 80 -16.44 -12.92 8.34
CA SER A 80 -15.71 -14.19 8.22
C SER A 80 -14.42 -14.02 7.40
N LEU A 81 -13.46 -14.90 7.57
CA LEU A 81 -12.25 -14.94 6.77
C LEU A 81 -12.58 -15.07 5.26
N ALA A 82 -13.53 -15.95 4.92
CA ALA A 82 -13.96 -16.13 3.52
C ALA A 82 -14.57 -14.86 2.93
N SER A 83 -15.29 -14.06 3.73
CA SER A 83 -15.83 -12.77 3.30
C SER A 83 -14.70 -11.75 3.07
N GLN A 84 -13.72 -11.68 3.96
CA GLN A 84 -12.54 -10.80 3.77
C GLN A 84 -11.80 -11.16 2.49
N ILE A 85 -11.49 -12.45 2.28
CA ILE A 85 -10.81 -12.94 1.06
C ILE A 85 -11.60 -12.53 -0.17
N ARG A 86 -12.92 -12.77 -0.19
CA ARG A 86 -13.78 -12.43 -1.31
C ARG A 86 -13.79 -10.92 -1.60
N CYS A 87 -13.94 -10.10 -0.56
CA CYS A 87 -13.95 -8.64 -0.72
C CYS A 87 -12.63 -8.14 -1.30
N VAL A 88 -11.52 -8.66 -0.81
CA VAL A 88 -10.19 -8.36 -1.34
C VAL A 88 -10.06 -8.79 -2.80
N GLN A 89 -10.51 -9.99 -3.17
CA GLN A 89 -10.47 -10.46 -4.57
C GLN A 89 -11.23 -9.52 -5.51
N LEU A 90 -12.43 -9.09 -5.13
CA LEU A 90 -13.25 -8.19 -5.95
C LEU A 90 -12.59 -6.82 -6.11
N ALA A 91 -12.11 -6.25 -5.00
CA ALA A 91 -11.44 -4.96 -5.01
C ALA A 91 -10.13 -4.97 -5.82
N LEU A 92 -9.36 -6.05 -5.76
CA LEU A 92 -8.16 -6.21 -6.59
C LEU A 92 -8.50 -6.29 -8.09
N GLU A 93 -9.54 -7.04 -8.46
CA GLU A 93 -10.00 -7.13 -9.85
C GLU A 93 -10.35 -5.75 -10.39
N ASP A 94 -11.12 -4.99 -9.63
CA ASP A 94 -11.57 -3.66 -10.03
C ASP A 94 -10.40 -2.66 -10.08
N ALA A 95 -9.51 -2.69 -9.09
CA ALA A 95 -8.33 -1.83 -9.06
C ALA A 95 -7.40 -2.12 -10.26
N LEU A 96 -7.11 -3.37 -10.56
CA LEU A 96 -6.27 -3.75 -11.71
C LEU A 96 -6.92 -3.39 -13.05
N ALA A 97 -8.25 -3.44 -13.12
CA ALA A 97 -8.98 -3.05 -14.31
C ALA A 97 -9.06 -1.53 -14.52
N ARG A 98 -9.12 -0.74 -13.44
CA ARG A 98 -9.50 0.67 -13.51
C ARG A 98 -8.44 1.68 -13.06
N VAL A 99 -7.51 1.29 -12.17
CA VAL A 99 -6.49 2.22 -11.68
C VAL A 99 -5.46 2.52 -12.76
N ARG A 100 -5.43 3.79 -13.17
CA ARG A 100 -4.52 4.36 -14.17
C ARG A 100 -4.18 5.79 -13.76
N ASP A 101 -3.09 6.32 -14.26
CA ASP A 101 -2.74 7.72 -14.02
C ASP A 101 -3.83 8.65 -14.53
N GLY A 102 -4.38 9.46 -13.63
CA GLY A 102 -5.48 10.40 -13.91
C GLY A 102 -6.87 9.75 -13.99
N ALA A 103 -7.03 8.46 -13.66
CA ALA A 103 -8.34 7.81 -13.65
C ALA A 103 -9.21 8.34 -12.49
N ASP A 104 -10.49 8.54 -12.75
CA ASP A 104 -11.49 8.70 -11.72
C ASP A 104 -12.00 7.31 -11.31
N VAL A 105 -11.77 6.94 -10.06
CA VAL A 105 -12.17 5.68 -9.46
C VAL A 105 -13.18 5.86 -8.33
N GLY A 106 -13.70 7.08 -8.14
CA GLY A 106 -14.65 7.39 -7.07
C GLY A 106 -15.91 6.55 -7.11
N GLU A 107 -16.33 6.10 -8.29
CA GLU A 107 -17.48 5.19 -8.46
C GLU A 107 -17.32 3.90 -7.64
N LEU A 108 -16.11 3.31 -7.56
CA LEU A 108 -15.84 2.03 -6.90
C LEU A 108 -16.16 2.03 -5.40
N ILE A 109 -16.19 3.20 -4.77
CA ILE A 109 -16.48 3.36 -3.34
C ILE A 109 -17.84 3.99 -3.08
N THR A 110 -18.68 4.16 -4.12
CA THR A 110 -20.07 4.60 -3.93
C THR A 110 -20.92 3.49 -3.34
N ARG A 111 -21.97 3.89 -2.62
CA ARG A 111 -22.91 2.94 -2.02
C ARG A 111 -23.55 2.04 -3.09
N GLU A 112 -23.98 2.63 -4.19
CA GLU A 112 -24.63 1.95 -5.31
C GLU A 112 -23.73 0.85 -5.90
N TYR A 113 -22.46 1.16 -6.12
CA TYR A 113 -21.49 0.20 -6.65
C TYR A 113 -21.24 -0.94 -5.66
N LEU A 114 -20.93 -0.61 -4.41
CA LEU A 114 -20.66 -1.59 -3.36
C LEU A 114 -21.85 -2.51 -3.08
N ASP A 115 -23.07 -1.99 -3.13
CA ASP A 115 -24.30 -2.79 -2.96
C ASP A 115 -24.58 -3.72 -4.15
N ALA A 116 -24.10 -3.39 -5.35
CA ALA A 116 -24.28 -4.16 -6.58
C ALA A 116 -23.15 -5.17 -6.86
N ARG A 117 -21.92 -4.91 -6.37
CA ARG A 117 -20.72 -5.70 -6.70
C ARG A 117 -20.82 -7.13 -6.18
N ARG A 118 -20.75 -8.10 -7.08
CA ARG A 118 -20.86 -9.55 -6.78
C ARG A 118 -19.84 -10.31 -7.61
N GLY A 119 -19.56 -11.54 -7.22
CA GLY A 119 -18.72 -12.46 -8.00
C GLY A 119 -17.56 -13.03 -7.21
N ARG A 120 -16.59 -13.60 -7.92
CA ARG A 120 -15.28 -14.04 -7.47
C ARG A 120 -14.28 -13.64 -8.56
N ALA A 121 -13.11 -13.24 -8.14
CA ALA A 121 -12.02 -12.88 -9.03
C ALA A 121 -10.78 -13.73 -8.74
N ALA A 122 -9.95 -13.93 -9.75
CA ALA A 122 -8.61 -14.49 -9.64
C ALA A 122 -7.63 -13.43 -10.16
N VAL A 123 -6.70 -13.00 -9.31
CA VAL A 123 -5.81 -11.88 -9.60
C VAL A 123 -4.37 -12.28 -9.30
N THR A 124 -3.49 -12.23 -10.30
CA THR A 124 -2.06 -12.54 -10.12
C THR A 124 -1.26 -11.25 -9.91
N GLU A 125 -0.39 -11.26 -8.92
CA GLU A 125 0.38 -10.11 -8.49
C GLU A 125 1.88 -10.40 -8.46
N PRO A 126 2.74 -9.51 -9.02
CA PRO A 126 4.18 -9.64 -8.87
C PRO A 126 4.64 -9.20 -7.47
N PRO A 127 5.71 -9.82 -6.92
CA PRO A 127 6.28 -9.42 -5.64
C PRO A 127 6.91 -8.03 -5.72
N GLY A 128 6.82 -7.25 -4.63
CA GLY A 128 7.40 -5.92 -4.52
C GLY A 128 8.14 -5.69 -3.21
N GLY A 129 9.13 -4.80 -3.22
CA GLY A 129 9.87 -4.33 -2.04
C GLY A 129 9.53 -2.87 -1.72
N THR A 130 9.30 -2.56 -0.44
CA THR A 130 8.82 -1.24 0.00
C THR A 130 9.29 -0.94 1.41
N VAL A 131 9.39 0.34 1.78
CA VAL A 131 9.59 0.82 3.16
C VAL A 131 8.42 1.73 3.53
N TYR A 132 7.85 1.50 4.70
CA TYR A 132 6.80 2.33 5.29
C TYR A 132 7.23 2.83 6.67
N LEU A 133 6.91 4.07 6.98
CA LEU A 133 7.02 4.67 8.31
C LEU A 133 5.85 5.59 8.61
N CYS A 134 5.56 5.78 9.89
CA CYS A 134 4.62 6.80 10.33
C CYS A 134 5.12 7.49 11.61
N ALA A 135 4.65 8.71 11.81
CA ALA A 135 4.97 9.51 12.99
C ALA A 135 3.77 10.38 13.39
N VAL A 136 3.63 10.64 14.68
CA VAL A 136 2.65 11.57 15.23
C VAL A 136 3.34 12.38 16.31
N ASP A 137 3.23 13.70 16.26
CA ASP A 137 3.80 14.60 17.26
C ASP A 137 2.82 14.94 18.40
N GLY A 138 3.29 15.74 19.36
CA GLY A 138 2.48 16.18 20.50
C GLY A 138 1.29 17.07 20.13
N GLU A 139 1.33 17.73 18.96
CA GLU A 139 0.25 18.57 18.44
C GLU A 139 -0.71 17.78 17.53
N ARG A 140 -0.52 16.47 17.42
CA ARG A 140 -1.29 15.56 16.57
C ARG A 140 -1.07 15.78 15.08
N MET A 141 0.02 16.44 14.68
CA MET A 141 0.46 16.37 13.29
C MET A 141 0.92 14.94 12.98
N ALA A 142 0.33 14.33 11.95
CA ALA A 142 0.62 12.96 11.59
C ALA A 142 1.24 12.86 10.21
N VAL A 143 2.21 11.97 10.08
CA VAL A 143 2.83 11.60 8.79
C VAL A 143 2.64 10.10 8.55
N SER A 144 2.12 9.76 7.39
CA SER A 144 2.08 8.41 6.84
C SER A 144 2.92 8.40 5.58
N PHE A 145 4.09 7.77 5.62
CA PHE A 145 5.11 7.89 4.57
C PHE A 145 5.53 6.54 4.02
N ILE A 146 5.54 6.41 2.71
CA ILE A 146 5.91 5.18 2.04
C ILE A 146 6.77 5.47 0.80
N GLN A 147 7.80 4.64 0.60
CA GLN A 147 8.64 4.69 -0.60
C GLN A 147 9.00 3.29 -1.08
N SER A 148 9.26 3.16 -2.37
CA SER A 148 9.51 1.86 -2.99
C SER A 148 10.32 2.01 -4.26
N LEU A 149 11.25 1.08 -4.48
CA LEU A 149 11.88 0.85 -5.78
C LEU A 149 11.09 -0.15 -6.63
N PHE A 150 9.95 -0.62 -6.15
CA PHE A 150 9.09 -1.71 -6.61
C PHE A 150 9.68 -3.09 -6.31
N GLY A 151 10.46 -3.71 -7.18
CA GLY A 151 11.16 -4.96 -6.84
C GLY A 151 12.32 -4.72 -5.86
N GLY A 152 12.78 -5.75 -5.17
CA GLY A 152 13.94 -5.67 -4.30
C GLY A 152 15.17 -5.11 -5.06
N PHE A 153 15.78 -4.04 -4.57
CA PHE A 153 16.85 -3.28 -5.25
C PHE A 153 16.47 -2.70 -6.63
N GLY A 154 15.17 -2.51 -6.90
CA GLY A 154 14.67 -1.88 -8.12
C GLY A 154 15.18 -2.54 -9.40
N SER A 155 15.70 -1.74 -10.33
CA SER A 155 16.32 -2.22 -11.58
C SER A 155 17.69 -2.86 -11.38
N ARG A 156 18.29 -2.74 -10.20
CA ARG A 156 19.68 -3.08 -9.87
C ARG A 156 20.72 -2.22 -10.61
N LEU A 157 20.29 -1.17 -11.30
CA LEU A 157 21.17 -0.18 -11.88
C LEU A 157 21.45 0.91 -10.85
N VAL A 158 22.69 1.31 -10.76
CA VAL A 158 23.16 2.41 -9.90
C VAL A 158 23.72 3.49 -10.78
N ALA A 159 23.20 4.72 -10.65
CA ALA A 159 23.74 5.86 -11.37
C ALA A 159 25.20 6.11 -10.95
N PRO A 160 26.16 6.16 -11.90
CA PRO A 160 27.59 6.19 -11.62
C PRO A 160 27.98 7.32 -10.66
N GLY A 161 28.79 7.02 -9.65
CA GLY A 161 29.30 8.02 -8.70
C GLY A 161 28.29 8.58 -7.69
N THR A 162 27.00 8.33 -7.84
CA THR A 162 25.95 8.97 -7.04
C THR A 162 25.45 8.12 -5.87
N GLY A 163 25.44 6.78 -6.03
CA GLY A 163 24.80 5.85 -5.10
C GLY A 163 23.26 5.78 -5.26
N VAL A 164 22.68 6.43 -6.27
CA VAL A 164 21.26 6.36 -6.59
C VAL A 164 20.95 5.04 -7.28
N VAL A 165 20.10 4.22 -6.68
CA VAL A 165 19.58 2.98 -7.26
C VAL A 165 18.30 3.30 -8.02
N LEU A 166 18.21 2.89 -9.29
CA LEU A 166 17.04 3.15 -10.10
C LEU A 166 15.92 2.14 -9.79
N GLN A 167 14.72 2.67 -9.63
CA GLN A 167 13.51 1.86 -9.44
C GLN A 167 13.15 1.09 -10.73
N ASN A 168 12.38 0.00 -10.61
CA ASN A 168 11.88 -0.77 -11.75
C ASN A 168 10.34 -0.73 -11.88
N ARG A 169 9.71 0.35 -11.39
CA ARG A 169 8.26 0.57 -11.42
C ARG A 169 7.68 0.56 -12.83
N GLY A 170 8.51 0.82 -13.86
CA GLY A 170 8.10 0.70 -15.26
C GLY A 170 7.47 -0.64 -15.62
N ALA A 171 7.82 -1.74 -14.91
CA ALA A 171 7.14 -3.04 -15.07
C ALA A 171 5.63 -2.99 -14.79
N CYS A 172 5.16 -2.03 -13.98
CA CYS A 172 3.74 -1.87 -13.66
C CYS A 172 2.92 -1.28 -14.81
N PHE A 173 3.53 -0.75 -15.88
CA PHE A 173 2.79 -0.39 -17.09
C PHE A 173 2.08 -1.59 -17.72
N ALA A 174 2.62 -2.81 -17.56
CA ALA A 174 1.97 -4.03 -18.06
C ALA A 174 0.58 -4.27 -17.42
N ILE A 175 0.31 -3.74 -16.24
CA ILE A 175 -0.98 -3.84 -15.55
C ILE A 175 -1.98 -2.87 -16.19
N GLY A 176 -1.51 -1.71 -16.59
CA GLY A 176 -2.35 -0.58 -17.02
C GLY A 176 -2.51 -0.39 -18.52
N GLY A 177 -1.87 -1.21 -19.34
CA GLY A 177 -1.89 -1.05 -20.80
C GLY A 177 -0.55 -0.54 -21.35
N ALA A 178 -0.57 0.21 -22.43
CA ALA A 178 0.64 0.66 -23.10
C ALA A 178 1.43 1.69 -22.28
N VAL A 179 2.74 1.68 -22.45
CA VAL A 179 3.63 2.77 -21.98
C VAL A 179 3.34 4.00 -22.81
N GLU A 180 2.96 5.08 -22.17
CA GLU A 180 2.68 6.37 -22.79
C GLU A 180 3.59 7.45 -22.20
N PRO A 181 4.20 8.32 -23.03
CA PRO A 181 5.00 9.44 -22.53
C PRO A 181 4.22 10.33 -21.54
N GLY A 182 4.86 10.78 -20.47
CA GLY A 182 4.25 11.64 -19.45
C GLY A 182 3.26 10.93 -18.52
N ARG A 183 3.05 9.61 -18.65
CA ARG A 183 2.17 8.82 -17.77
C ARG A 183 2.95 8.12 -16.67
N ARG A 184 2.35 8.06 -15.49
CA ARG A 184 2.86 7.28 -14.36
C ARG A 184 2.29 5.86 -14.41
N PRO A 185 3.10 4.82 -14.13
CA PRO A 185 2.61 3.45 -14.07
C PRO A 185 1.71 3.23 -12.84
N TYR A 186 0.96 2.13 -12.84
CA TYR A 186 0.26 1.64 -11.66
C TYR A 186 1.20 1.62 -10.44
N HIS A 187 0.74 2.15 -9.32
CA HIS A 187 1.58 2.33 -8.15
C HIS A 187 1.02 1.60 -6.93
N THR A 188 1.81 0.68 -6.38
CA THR A 188 1.38 -0.16 -5.26
C THR A 188 1.47 0.52 -3.90
N ILE A 189 2.18 1.65 -3.78
CA ILE A 189 2.33 2.33 -2.48
C ILE A 189 1.04 3.06 -2.08
N ILE A 190 0.61 2.84 -0.85
CA ILE A 190 -0.61 3.39 -0.27
C ILE A 190 -0.40 3.73 1.21
N PRO A 191 0.09 4.94 1.55
CA PRO A 191 0.11 5.39 2.94
C PRO A 191 -1.31 5.73 3.38
N GLY A 192 -1.80 5.07 4.45
CA GLY A 192 -3.15 5.24 4.95
C GLY A 192 -3.25 6.18 6.16
N MET A 193 -4.44 6.76 6.36
CA MET A 193 -4.77 7.58 7.53
C MET A 193 -6.17 7.24 8.01
N LEU A 194 -6.36 7.17 9.31
CA LEU A 194 -7.66 6.98 9.96
C LEU A 194 -8.09 8.26 10.65
N LEU A 195 -9.36 8.62 10.48
CA LEU A 195 -10.01 9.73 11.19
C LEU A 195 -11.28 9.21 11.87
N ARG A 196 -11.67 9.85 12.96
CA ARG A 196 -12.95 9.62 13.62
C ARG A 196 -13.55 10.96 14.03
N ASP A 197 -14.79 11.21 13.62
CA ASP A 197 -15.48 12.49 13.90
C ASP A 197 -14.69 13.74 13.43
N GLY A 198 -13.91 13.60 12.35
CA GLY A 198 -13.04 14.64 11.80
C GLY A 198 -11.68 14.78 12.48
N GLU A 199 -11.44 14.05 13.56
CA GLU A 199 -10.19 14.09 14.32
C GLU A 199 -9.25 12.94 13.92
N LEU A 200 -7.95 13.16 14.09
CA LEU A 200 -6.94 12.13 13.82
C LEU A 200 -7.15 10.92 14.73
N LEU A 201 -7.42 9.75 14.14
CA LEU A 201 -7.31 8.48 14.85
C LEU A 201 -5.91 7.88 14.68
N GLY A 202 -5.28 8.02 13.52
CA GLY A 202 -3.88 7.68 13.37
C GLY A 202 -3.44 7.27 11.96
N PRO A 203 -2.13 7.36 11.67
CA PRO A 203 -1.53 6.86 10.44
C PRO A 203 -1.31 5.35 10.52
N PHE A 204 -1.45 4.68 9.36
CA PHE A 204 -1.16 3.26 9.21
C PHE A 204 -0.66 2.96 7.79
N GLY A 205 0.02 1.84 7.63
CA GLY A 205 0.41 1.34 6.32
C GLY A 205 1.13 0.01 6.40
N VAL A 206 1.10 -0.71 5.29
CA VAL A 206 1.77 -2.00 5.13
C VAL A 206 2.63 -1.95 3.89
N MET A 207 3.88 -2.34 3.98
CA MET A 207 4.81 -2.48 2.87
C MET A 207 4.72 -3.87 2.24
N GLY A 208 5.12 -4.04 0.96
CA GLY A 208 5.22 -5.36 0.32
C GLY A 208 4.58 -5.48 -1.07
N GLY A 209 4.42 -4.40 -1.80
CA GLY A 209 3.83 -4.42 -3.16
C GLY A 209 2.31 -4.54 -3.13
N PHE A 210 1.75 -5.49 -3.84
CA PHE A 210 0.30 -5.65 -3.96
C PHE A 210 -0.39 -6.14 -2.69
N ILE A 211 0.32 -6.81 -1.79
CA ILE A 211 -0.23 -7.19 -0.48
C ILE A 211 -0.65 -5.96 0.35
N GLN A 212 -0.15 -4.77 0.05
CA GLN A 212 -0.48 -3.56 0.80
C GLN A 212 -1.99 -3.34 0.90
N ALA A 213 -2.72 -3.29 -0.21
CA ALA A 213 -4.15 -3.08 -0.19
C ALA A 213 -4.92 -4.19 0.54
N GLN A 214 -4.52 -5.43 0.35
CA GLN A 214 -5.11 -6.59 1.03
C GLN A 214 -4.87 -6.53 2.55
N ALA A 215 -3.65 -6.17 2.96
CA ALA A 215 -3.28 -6.07 4.37
C ALA A 215 -3.92 -4.83 5.03
N HIS A 216 -4.16 -3.74 4.30
CA HIS A 216 -4.91 -2.59 4.80
C HIS A 216 -6.35 -3.01 5.19
N VAL A 217 -7.03 -3.80 4.36
CA VAL A 217 -8.36 -4.35 4.71
C VAL A 217 -8.30 -5.18 5.99
N GLN A 218 -7.29 -6.06 6.12
CA GLN A 218 -7.12 -6.93 7.28
C GLN A 218 -6.75 -6.14 8.54
N LEU A 219 -5.84 -5.17 8.44
CA LEU A 219 -5.39 -4.35 9.56
C LEU A 219 -6.50 -3.42 10.07
N VAL A 220 -7.16 -2.69 9.16
CA VAL A 220 -8.23 -1.77 9.54
C VAL A 220 -9.40 -2.53 10.13
N SER A 221 -9.82 -3.66 9.52
CA SER A 221 -10.90 -4.46 10.11
C SER A 221 -10.52 -5.04 11.48
N ALA A 222 -9.28 -5.44 11.70
CA ALA A 222 -8.83 -5.91 13.02
C ALA A 222 -8.91 -4.81 14.09
N MET A 223 -8.53 -3.58 13.75
CA MET A 223 -8.61 -2.45 14.67
C MET A 223 -10.06 -1.97 14.89
N VAL A 224 -10.88 -1.93 13.83
CA VAL A 224 -12.24 -1.36 13.90
C VAL A 224 -13.27 -2.39 14.36
N ASP A 225 -13.27 -3.62 13.80
CA ASP A 225 -14.27 -4.64 14.09
C ASP A 225 -14.00 -5.36 15.42
N ASP A 226 -12.74 -5.66 15.69
CA ASP A 226 -12.34 -6.44 16.85
C ASP A 226 -11.75 -5.58 17.98
N GLY A 227 -11.61 -4.27 17.75
CA GLY A 227 -11.13 -3.31 18.74
C GLY A 227 -9.70 -3.54 19.18
N LEU A 228 -8.86 -4.15 18.32
CA LEU A 228 -7.48 -4.44 18.65
C LEU A 228 -6.63 -3.17 18.63
N ASP A 229 -5.66 -3.09 19.52
CA ASP A 229 -4.60 -2.10 19.43
C ASP A 229 -3.70 -2.35 18.19
N PRO A 230 -2.88 -1.36 17.78
CA PRO A 230 -2.06 -1.48 16.59
C PRO A 230 -1.14 -2.71 16.59
N GLN A 231 -0.50 -3.04 17.73
CA GLN A 231 0.40 -4.18 17.81
C GLN A 231 -0.35 -5.50 17.65
N ALA A 232 -1.44 -5.68 18.40
CA ALA A 232 -2.26 -6.89 18.31
C ALA A 232 -2.87 -7.08 16.91
N ALA A 233 -3.24 -5.99 16.23
CA ALA A 233 -3.74 -6.03 14.86
C ALA A 233 -2.65 -6.41 13.84
N LEU A 234 -1.42 -5.91 14.03
CA LEU A 234 -0.27 -6.25 13.19
C LEU A 234 0.22 -7.69 13.41
N ASP A 235 0.12 -8.21 14.63
CA ASP A 235 0.52 -9.58 14.99
C ASP A 235 -0.43 -10.64 14.39
N ARG A 236 -1.63 -10.26 13.98
CA ARG A 236 -2.58 -11.21 13.40
C ARG A 236 -2.01 -11.91 12.18
N PRO A 237 -2.23 -13.23 12.06
CA PRO A 237 -1.86 -13.96 10.85
C PRO A 237 -2.66 -13.47 9.66
N ARG A 238 -2.01 -13.40 8.50
CA ARG A 238 -2.56 -12.84 7.27
C ARG A 238 -2.79 -13.89 6.19
N PHE A 239 -3.69 -13.55 5.29
CA PHE A 239 -3.79 -14.20 4.00
C PHE A 239 -3.33 -13.25 2.89
N GLN A 240 -2.98 -13.83 1.74
CA GLN A 240 -2.72 -13.12 0.50
C GLN A 240 -3.45 -13.81 -0.65
N VAL A 241 -4.25 -13.05 -1.39
CA VAL A 241 -4.76 -13.49 -2.70
C VAL A 241 -3.62 -13.41 -3.70
N ASP A 242 -3.32 -14.50 -4.37
CA ASP A 242 -2.28 -14.60 -5.40
C ASP A 242 -2.76 -15.50 -6.54
N GLY A 243 -3.16 -14.89 -7.64
CA GLY A 243 -3.80 -15.58 -8.74
C GLY A 243 -5.16 -16.16 -8.36
N ASP A 244 -5.30 -17.45 -8.62
CA ASP A 244 -6.46 -18.25 -8.23
C ASP A 244 -6.33 -18.86 -6.83
N ALA A 245 -5.20 -18.61 -6.16
CA ALA A 245 -4.89 -19.15 -4.84
C ALA A 245 -5.04 -18.11 -3.73
N VAL A 246 -5.24 -18.61 -2.53
CA VAL A 246 -5.14 -17.87 -1.28
C VAL A 246 -3.99 -18.46 -0.48
N ARG A 247 -2.92 -17.69 -0.32
CA ARG A 247 -1.79 -18.04 0.53
C ARG A 247 -2.19 -17.75 1.98
N LEU A 248 -1.92 -18.69 2.87
CA LEU A 248 -2.28 -18.61 4.29
C LEU A 248 -1.02 -18.67 5.15
N GLU A 249 -0.85 -17.67 6.00
CA GLU A 249 0.15 -17.70 7.07
C GLU A 249 -0.18 -18.77 8.10
N GLU A 250 0.82 -19.28 8.84
CA GLU A 250 0.70 -20.43 9.73
C GLU A 250 -0.49 -20.36 10.69
N GLY A 251 -0.76 -19.21 11.28
CA GLY A 251 -1.89 -19.01 12.18
C GLY A 251 -3.29 -19.12 11.54
N LEU A 252 -3.38 -19.30 10.22
CA LEU A 252 -4.63 -19.51 9.48
C LEU A 252 -4.76 -20.93 8.91
N TRP A 253 -3.80 -21.83 9.11
CA TRP A 253 -3.84 -23.15 8.50
C TRP A 253 -4.99 -24.03 9.01
N ASP A 254 -5.49 -23.79 10.21
CA ASP A 254 -6.69 -24.44 10.74
C ASP A 254 -7.98 -24.08 9.98
N ARG A 255 -7.98 -22.94 9.27
CA ARG A 255 -9.08 -22.45 8.44
C ARG A 255 -9.08 -23.01 7.02
N GLU A 256 -7.98 -23.63 6.60
CA GLU A 256 -7.82 -24.16 5.24
C GLU A 256 -8.94 -25.11 4.81
N PRO A 257 -9.38 -26.11 5.62
CA PRO A 257 -10.43 -27.04 5.21
C PRO A 257 -11.76 -26.34 4.95
N ASP A 258 -12.07 -25.28 5.69
CA ASP A 258 -13.29 -24.51 5.52
C ASP A 258 -13.25 -23.71 4.21
N LEU A 259 -12.13 -23.07 3.91
CA LEU A 259 -11.90 -22.34 2.67
C LEU A 259 -11.96 -23.27 1.45
N GLN A 260 -11.35 -24.45 1.53
CA GLN A 260 -11.38 -25.44 0.46
C GLN A 260 -12.81 -25.94 0.19
N ARG A 261 -13.63 -26.16 1.25
CA ARG A 261 -15.05 -26.51 1.09
C ARG A 261 -15.86 -25.40 0.40
N LEU A 262 -15.44 -24.15 0.54
CA LEU A 262 -16.02 -23.01 -0.17
C LEU A 262 -15.46 -22.82 -1.58
N GLY A 263 -14.56 -23.72 -2.02
CA GLY A 263 -13.97 -23.73 -3.37
C GLY A 263 -12.77 -22.81 -3.56
N TYR A 264 -12.10 -22.39 -2.48
CA TYR A 264 -10.83 -21.68 -2.57
C TYR A 264 -9.68 -22.68 -2.78
N ARG A 265 -8.76 -22.37 -3.67
CA ARG A 265 -7.46 -23.01 -3.73
C ARG A 265 -6.56 -22.34 -2.69
N THR A 266 -6.09 -23.09 -1.73
CA THR A 266 -5.28 -22.59 -0.63
C THR A 266 -3.83 -23.05 -0.74
N VAL A 267 -2.90 -22.23 -0.26
CA VAL A 267 -1.48 -22.54 -0.17
C VAL A 267 -0.99 -22.15 1.22
N ARG A 268 -0.45 -23.13 1.97
CA ARG A 268 0.23 -22.86 3.24
C ARG A 268 1.58 -22.24 2.93
N ASP A 269 1.88 -21.13 3.56
CA ASP A 269 3.12 -20.41 3.33
C ASP A 269 3.84 -20.11 4.64
N THR A 270 5.11 -20.45 4.69
CA THR A 270 6.02 -20.20 5.81
C THR A 270 6.88 -18.96 5.60
N ASP A 271 6.89 -18.41 4.37
CA ASP A 271 7.59 -17.16 4.09
C ASP A 271 6.76 -15.97 4.54
N THR A 272 6.98 -15.54 5.78
CA THR A 272 6.29 -14.38 6.35
C THR A 272 6.55 -13.09 5.58
N TYR A 273 7.62 -13.05 4.77
CA TYR A 273 7.95 -11.87 3.94
C TYR A 273 6.86 -11.57 2.91
N ALA A 274 6.19 -12.60 2.40
CA ALA A 274 5.11 -12.48 1.42
C ALA A 274 3.88 -11.72 1.95
N PHE A 275 3.64 -11.76 3.26
CA PHE A 275 2.47 -11.13 3.89
C PHE A 275 2.67 -9.66 4.27
N GLY A 276 3.75 -9.05 3.78
CA GLY A 276 4.06 -7.65 4.01
C GLY A 276 4.56 -7.37 5.43
N GLY A 277 4.68 -6.10 5.76
CA GLY A 277 5.04 -5.65 7.11
C GLY A 277 4.50 -4.25 7.34
N GLY A 278 3.82 -4.03 8.46
CA GLY A 278 3.09 -2.80 8.73
C GLY A 278 3.63 -2.03 9.92
N GLN A 279 3.22 -0.77 9.98
CA GLN A 279 3.38 0.12 11.11
C GLN A 279 2.06 0.87 11.30
N ALA A 280 1.67 1.11 12.52
CA ALA A 280 0.50 1.93 12.81
C ALA A 280 0.69 2.67 14.14
N ILE A 281 0.11 3.87 14.22
CA ILE A 281 -0.02 4.62 15.47
C ILE A 281 -1.50 4.97 15.61
N VAL A 282 -2.04 4.76 16.81
CA VAL A 282 -3.41 5.16 17.16
C VAL A 282 -3.41 6.15 18.31
N VAL A 283 -4.19 7.21 18.16
CA VAL A 283 -4.46 8.18 19.22
C VAL A 283 -5.51 7.59 20.17
N SER A 284 -5.16 7.48 21.46
CA SER A 284 -6.06 6.98 22.51
C SER A 284 -6.06 7.96 23.69
N GLY A 285 -7.02 8.88 23.67
CA GLY A 285 -7.02 10.01 24.62
C GLY A 285 -5.75 10.86 24.44
N GLU A 286 -4.99 11.04 25.51
CA GLU A 286 -3.72 11.78 25.47
C GLU A 286 -2.53 10.93 24.96
N ALA A 287 -2.66 9.61 24.97
CA ALA A 287 -1.60 8.68 24.60
C ALA A 287 -1.54 8.42 23.10
N LEU A 288 -0.35 8.05 22.62
CA LEU A 288 -0.10 7.46 21.30
C LEU A 288 0.28 6.00 21.51
N ILE A 289 -0.42 5.10 20.81
CA ILE A 289 -0.14 3.67 20.87
C ILE A 289 0.46 3.27 19.51
N GLY A 290 1.74 2.90 19.50
CA GLY A 290 2.45 2.47 18.30
C GLY A 290 2.57 0.96 18.22
N GLY A 291 2.48 0.41 17.00
CA GLY A 291 2.73 -1.00 16.69
C GLY A 291 3.69 -1.16 15.53
N SER A 292 4.53 -2.20 15.59
CA SER A 292 5.48 -2.58 14.55
C SER A 292 5.33 -4.06 14.22
N ASP A 293 5.26 -4.36 12.94
CA ASP A 293 5.00 -5.71 12.42
C ASP A 293 6.19 -6.66 12.70
N PRO A 294 5.95 -7.82 13.34
CA PRO A 294 7.03 -8.77 13.66
C PRO A 294 7.60 -9.47 12.43
N ARG A 295 6.96 -9.35 11.26
CA ARG A 295 7.45 -9.93 9.99
C ARG A 295 8.62 -9.18 9.38
N LYS A 296 8.95 -8.02 9.91
CA LYS A 296 10.01 -7.12 9.41
C LYS A 296 10.80 -6.53 10.59
N ASP A 297 11.99 -6.03 10.28
CA ASP A 297 12.88 -5.39 11.26
C ASP A 297 12.44 -3.93 11.54
N GLY A 298 11.15 -3.75 11.87
CA GLY A 298 10.58 -2.47 12.25
C GLY A 298 10.69 -2.22 13.75
N TYR A 299 10.45 -0.97 14.17
CA TYR A 299 10.45 -0.59 15.57
C TYR A 299 9.47 0.54 15.85
N ALA A 300 8.70 0.42 16.95
CA ALA A 300 7.88 1.50 17.48
C ALA A 300 8.63 2.17 18.64
N ALA A 301 8.81 3.50 18.56
CA ALA A 301 9.49 4.29 19.58
C ALA A 301 8.65 5.49 19.99
N GLY A 302 8.63 5.81 21.28
CA GLY A 302 8.17 7.06 21.85
C GLY A 302 9.37 7.92 22.27
N LEU A 303 9.26 9.24 22.11
CA LEU A 303 10.24 10.23 22.52
C LEU A 303 9.66 11.12 23.63
#